data_6194aab7c1d4034254c4ebfea33153c6
#
_entry.id   6194aab7c1d4034254c4ebfea33153c6
#
_cell.length_a   1.000
_cell.length_b   1.000
_cell.length_c   1.000
_cell.angle_alpha   90.00
_cell.angle_beta   90.00
_cell.angle_gamma   90.00
#
_symmetry.space_group_name_H-M   'P 1'
#
loop_
_entity.id
_entity.type
_entity.pdbx_description
1 polymer ?
#
loop_
_entity_poly.entity_id
_entity_poly.type
_entity_poly.pdbx_seq_one_letter_code
_entity_poly.pdbx_strand_id
1 'polypeptide(L)'
;MEAHSNLIGARYASYHIPVRRRIRARKAETIRHKGKKLKDILDAHEKFHKGHPGGERADLSTADLSGADLRKRDLTGANLVGANLQKADLRGCKLSFADLSKANLRKADLRNCDFTETKLESADLSEADLSGTELFRGDLRSAKLHKTILRGTVLRQANLRGADFSGSDLALASFREIDLTDVKLEGADLKDAVIRDIRKS
;
A
#
# COMPACT_ATOMS: atom_id res chain seq x y z
N MET A 1 -20.55 -19.09 51.98
CA MET A 1 -20.29 -17.71 52.42
C MET A 1 -18.99 -17.29 51.78
N GLU A 2 -19.19 -16.38 50.81
CA GLU A 2 -18.28 -15.31 50.41
C GLU A 2 -16.88 -15.75 49.91
N ALA A 3 -16.40 -15.38 48.75
CA ALA A 3 -16.50 -14.12 48.04
C ALA A 3 -16.28 -14.29 46.54
N HIS A 4 -17.20 -13.79 45.80
CA HIS A 4 -16.99 -13.40 44.40
C HIS A 4 -16.74 -11.91 44.38
N SER A 5 -15.70 -11.47 43.76
CA SER A 5 -15.58 -10.24 42.99
C SER A 5 -14.13 -9.83 42.87
N ASN A 6 -13.59 -9.91 41.63
CA ASN A 6 -12.83 -8.82 41.02
C ASN A 6 -12.05 -9.34 39.82
N LEU A 7 -12.68 -9.30 38.69
CA LEU A 7 -11.99 -9.41 37.39
C LEU A 7 -12.67 -8.47 36.40
N ILE A 8 -12.65 -7.16 36.69
CA ILE A 8 -12.94 -6.13 35.71
C ILE A 8 -11.81 -5.11 35.83
N GLY A 9 -10.83 -5.25 34.98
CA GLY A 9 -9.65 -4.40 34.96
C GLY A 9 -8.81 -4.66 33.72
N ALA A 10 -9.43 -5.00 32.59
CA ALA A 10 -8.73 -4.97 31.32
C ALA A 10 -8.44 -3.52 30.95
N ARG A 11 -7.24 -3.09 31.24
CA ARG A 11 -6.70 -1.79 30.87
C ARG A 11 -6.79 -1.65 29.35
N TYR A 12 -7.68 -0.77 28.88
CA TYR A 12 -7.57 -0.19 27.56
C TYR A 12 -6.24 0.56 27.53
N ALA A 13 -5.22 -0.07 26.99
CA ALA A 13 -4.03 0.64 26.60
C ALA A 13 -4.45 1.61 25.49
N SER A 14 -4.56 2.88 25.85
CA SER A 14 -4.76 3.96 24.89
C SER A 14 -3.58 3.93 23.92
N TYR A 15 -3.80 3.35 22.75
CA TYR A 15 -2.86 3.51 21.65
C TYR A 15 -2.82 4.98 21.31
N HIS A 16 -1.87 5.68 21.89
CA HIS A 16 -1.49 7.01 21.45
C HIS A 16 -1.01 6.86 20.00
N ILE A 17 -1.90 7.13 19.05
CA ILE A 17 -1.50 7.37 17.67
C ILE A 17 -0.68 8.66 17.74
N PRO A 18 0.64 8.61 17.54
CA PRO A 18 1.43 9.83 17.58
C PRO A 18 0.84 10.79 16.56
N VAL A 19 0.46 11.98 17.01
CA VAL A 19 0.06 13.06 16.10
C VAL A 19 1.21 13.22 15.11
N ARG A 20 1.05 12.63 13.91
CA ARG A 20 2.05 12.76 12.84
C ARG A 20 2.20 14.25 12.60
N ARG A 21 3.36 14.83 12.99
CA ARG A 21 3.70 16.21 12.59
C ARG A 21 3.39 16.29 11.11
N ARG A 22 2.48 17.17 10.71
CA ARG A 22 2.15 17.42 9.32
C ARG A 22 3.43 17.90 8.62
N ILE A 23 4.20 16.96 8.08
CA ILE A 23 5.22 17.33 7.10
C ILE A 23 4.42 17.97 5.97
N ARG A 24 4.77 19.21 5.63
CA ARG A 24 4.07 19.94 4.56
C ARG A 24 4.25 19.11 3.28
N ALA A 25 3.16 18.52 2.79
CA ALA A 25 3.21 17.66 1.63
C ALA A 25 3.73 18.42 0.41
N ARG A 26 4.57 17.79 -0.39
CA ARG A 26 5.09 18.35 -1.64
C ARG A 26 3.97 18.40 -2.67
N LYS A 27 3.69 19.57 -3.20
CA LYS A 27 2.65 19.76 -4.23
C LYS A 27 3.16 19.32 -5.60
N ALA A 28 2.28 18.76 -6.42
CA ALA A 28 2.62 18.30 -7.78
C ALA A 28 3.24 19.41 -8.67
N GLU A 29 2.90 20.67 -8.43
CA GLU A 29 3.47 21.81 -9.14
C GLU A 29 4.97 22.02 -8.86
N THR A 30 5.46 21.57 -7.69
CA THR A 30 6.84 21.79 -7.26
C THR A 30 7.77 20.61 -7.59
N ILE A 31 7.20 19.45 -7.94
CA ILE A 31 7.97 18.26 -8.27
C ILE A 31 8.23 18.21 -9.76
N ARG A 32 9.47 17.89 -10.15
CA ARG A 32 9.85 17.68 -11.56
C ARG A 32 10.38 16.28 -11.76
N HIS A 33 10.07 15.71 -12.91
CA HIS A 33 10.60 14.43 -13.36
C HIS A 33 10.86 14.49 -14.87
N LYS A 34 12.05 14.08 -15.32
CA LYS A 34 12.47 14.13 -16.75
C LYS A 34 12.17 15.48 -17.42
N GLY A 35 12.43 16.59 -16.68
CA GLY A 35 12.21 17.96 -17.18
C GLY A 35 10.75 18.47 -17.13
N LYS A 36 9.75 17.60 -16.99
CA LYS A 36 8.31 17.96 -16.88
C LYS A 36 7.92 18.19 -15.41
N LYS A 37 6.93 19.05 -15.14
CA LYS A 37 6.31 19.12 -13.81
C LYS A 37 5.46 17.87 -13.59
N LEU A 38 5.44 17.37 -12.35
CA LEU A 38 4.58 16.22 -12.00
C LEU A 38 3.11 16.49 -12.36
N LYS A 39 2.64 17.72 -12.09
CA LYS A 39 1.28 18.13 -12.47
C LYS A 39 0.99 17.88 -13.95
N ASP A 40 1.89 18.27 -14.83
CA ASP A 40 1.70 18.16 -16.29
C ASP A 40 1.67 16.67 -16.71
N ILE A 41 2.51 15.83 -16.07
CA ILE A 41 2.51 14.37 -16.30
C ILE A 41 1.17 13.75 -15.84
N LEU A 42 0.65 14.15 -14.69
CA LEU A 42 -0.61 13.64 -14.17
C LEU A 42 -1.80 14.09 -15.01
N ASP A 43 -1.81 15.35 -15.47
CA ASP A 43 -2.86 15.90 -16.33
C ASP A 43 -2.86 15.17 -17.70
N ALA A 44 -1.68 14.87 -18.26
CA ALA A 44 -1.55 14.09 -19.48
C ALA A 44 -2.06 12.65 -19.29
N HIS A 45 -1.77 12.04 -18.15
CA HIS A 45 -2.24 10.70 -17.79
C HIS A 45 -3.78 10.65 -17.66
N GLU A 46 -4.38 11.66 -17.04
CA GLU A 46 -5.83 11.76 -16.98
C GLU A 46 -6.47 11.87 -18.36
N LYS A 47 -5.87 12.67 -19.27
CA LYS A 47 -6.29 12.76 -20.67
C LYS A 47 -6.17 11.41 -21.38
N PHE A 48 -5.09 10.65 -21.12
CA PHE A 48 -4.89 9.32 -21.69
C PHE A 48 -6.04 8.38 -21.33
N HIS A 49 -6.45 8.33 -20.06
CA HIS A 49 -7.57 7.50 -19.62
C HIS A 49 -8.92 7.93 -20.20
N LYS A 50 -9.08 9.21 -20.46
CA LYS A 50 -10.30 9.75 -21.08
C LYS A 50 -10.31 9.65 -22.61
N GLY A 51 -9.24 9.15 -23.24
CA GLY A 51 -9.09 9.12 -24.70
C GLY A 51 -8.99 10.50 -25.34
N HIS A 52 -8.58 11.51 -24.59
CA HIS A 52 -8.46 12.88 -25.09
C HIS A 52 -7.14 13.09 -25.84
N PRO A 53 -7.12 13.99 -26.86
CA PRO A 53 -5.88 14.35 -27.56
C PRO A 53 -4.79 14.87 -26.60
N GLY A 54 -3.53 14.47 -26.85
CA GLY A 54 -2.40 14.84 -26.01
C GLY A 54 -2.35 14.09 -24.68
N GLY A 55 -3.13 13.00 -24.52
CA GLY A 55 -3.03 12.09 -23.41
C GLY A 55 -1.79 11.21 -23.54
N GLU A 56 -1.02 11.07 -22.47
CA GLU A 56 0.15 10.19 -22.38
C GLU A 56 0.07 9.37 -21.10
N ARG A 57 0.40 8.08 -21.17
CA ARG A 57 0.54 7.24 -20.00
C ARG A 57 1.67 7.76 -19.12
N ALA A 58 1.41 7.95 -17.82
CA ALA A 58 2.43 8.48 -16.90
C ALA A 58 3.64 7.55 -16.81
N ASP A 59 4.81 8.07 -17.16
CA ASP A 59 6.10 7.46 -16.83
C ASP A 59 6.73 8.24 -15.68
N LEU A 60 6.64 7.65 -14.50
CA LEU A 60 7.20 8.15 -13.24
C LEU A 60 8.28 7.19 -12.71
N SER A 61 8.85 6.36 -13.59
CA SER A 61 9.93 5.44 -13.23
C SER A 61 11.10 6.21 -12.62
N THR A 62 11.61 5.72 -11.49
CA THR A 62 12.71 6.34 -10.72
C THR A 62 12.46 7.78 -10.23
N ALA A 63 11.24 8.31 -10.35
CA ALA A 63 10.92 9.66 -9.92
C ALA A 63 11.06 9.82 -8.40
N ASP A 64 11.57 10.95 -7.93
CA ASP A 64 11.51 11.33 -6.51
C ASP A 64 10.16 11.98 -6.18
N LEU A 65 9.24 11.16 -5.70
CA LEU A 65 7.90 11.52 -5.25
C LEU A 65 7.80 11.48 -3.72
N SER A 66 8.93 11.53 -3.01
CA SER A 66 8.95 11.47 -1.55
C SER A 66 8.14 12.60 -0.93
N GLY A 67 7.22 12.25 -0.02
CA GLY A 67 6.29 13.20 0.61
C GLY A 67 5.32 13.91 -0.35
N ALA A 68 5.15 13.43 -1.57
CA ALA A 68 4.20 14.00 -2.53
C ALA A 68 2.75 13.86 -2.08
N ASP A 69 1.93 14.86 -2.38
CA ASP A 69 0.46 14.76 -2.28
C ASP A 69 -0.10 14.24 -3.61
N LEU A 70 -0.47 12.96 -3.61
CA LEU A 70 -1.03 12.26 -4.76
C LEU A 70 -2.46 11.78 -4.51
N ARG A 71 -3.10 12.24 -3.45
CA ARG A 71 -4.42 11.76 -3.03
C ARG A 71 -5.44 11.77 -4.17
N LYS A 72 -6.20 10.66 -4.25
CA LYS A 72 -7.31 10.47 -5.20
C LYS A 72 -6.90 10.61 -6.68
N ARG A 73 -5.60 10.52 -6.99
CA ARG A 73 -5.15 10.51 -8.38
C ARG A 73 -5.47 9.18 -9.04
N ASP A 74 -5.83 9.23 -10.30
CA ASP A 74 -5.90 8.05 -11.15
C ASP A 74 -4.52 7.81 -11.76
N LEU A 75 -3.87 6.76 -11.31
CA LEU A 75 -2.55 6.28 -11.75
C LEU A 75 -2.67 4.88 -12.36
N THR A 76 -3.86 4.52 -12.83
CA THR A 76 -4.13 3.22 -13.44
C THR A 76 -3.15 2.97 -14.60
N GLY A 77 -2.44 1.84 -14.53
CA GLY A 77 -1.44 1.48 -15.54
C GLY A 77 -0.19 2.37 -15.58
N ALA A 78 0.00 3.32 -14.67
CA ALA A 78 1.20 4.17 -14.64
C ALA A 78 2.48 3.33 -14.44
N ASN A 79 3.60 3.81 -14.99
CA ASN A 79 4.92 3.27 -14.73
C ASN A 79 5.57 4.00 -13.54
N LEU A 80 5.73 3.30 -12.41
CA LEU A 80 6.33 3.80 -11.17
C LEU A 80 7.52 2.92 -10.72
N VAL A 81 8.11 2.17 -11.66
CA VAL A 81 9.23 1.26 -11.36
C VAL A 81 10.38 2.01 -10.68
N GLY A 82 10.77 1.54 -9.49
CA GLY A 82 11.87 2.15 -8.73
C GLY A 82 11.61 3.58 -8.24
N ALA A 83 10.38 4.10 -8.34
CA ALA A 83 10.04 5.43 -7.85
C ALA A 83 10.23 5.52 -6.32
N ASN A 84 10.67 6.68 -5.85
CA ASN A 84 10.74 6.98 -4.42
C ASN A 84 9.44 7.67 -3.96
N LEU A 85 8.56 6.89 -3.35
CA LEU A 85 7.27 7.34 -2.78
C LEU A 85 7.31 7.39 -1.24
N GLN A 86 8.50 7.43 -0.64
CA GLN A 86 8.64 7.44 0.81
C GLN A 86 7.82 8.57 1.43
N LYS A 87 6.96 8.22 2.42
CA LYS A 87 6.08 9.18 3.12
C LYS A 87 5.09 9.93 2.20
N ALA A 88 4.89 9.51 0.96
CA ALA A 88 3.88 10.09 0.08
C ALA A 88 2.46 9.81 0.61
N ASP A 89 1.54 10.72 0.30
CA ASP A 89 0.12 10.58 0.60
C ASP A 89 -0.60 10.17 -0.69
N LEU A 90 -0.96 8.88 -0.79
CA LEU A 90 -1.63 8.28 -1.93
C LEU A 90 -3.09 7.88 -1.63
N ARG A 91 -3.64 8.32 -0.51
CA ARG A 91 -4.98 7.89 -0.09
C ARG A 91 -6.03 7.98 -1.19
N GLY A 92 -6.73 6.85 -1.40
CA GLY A 92 -7.80 6.75 -2.38
C GLY A 92 -7.32 6.83 -3.84
N CYS A 93 -6.02 6.60 -4.12
CA CYS A 93 -5.52 6.48 -5.48
C CYS A 93 -6.04 5.23 -6.16
N LYS A 94 -6.23 5.32 -7.48
CA LYS A 94 -6.37 4.16 -8.34
C LYS A 94 -5.00 3.81 -8.89
N LEU A 95 -4.54 2.60 -8.61
CA LEU A 95 -3.24 2.08 -9.02
C LEU A 95 -3.38 0.74 -9.75
N SER A 96 -4.62 0.38 -10.17
CA SER A 96 -4.87 -0.85 -10.91
C SER A 96 -3.96 -0.95 -12.13
N PHE A 97 -3.36 -2.12 -12.35
CA PHE A 97 -2.42 -2.39 -13.46
C PHE A 97 -1.15 -1.52 -13.47
N ALA A 98 -0.90 -0.70 -12.45
CA ALA A 98 0.33 0.09 -12.35
C ALA A 98 1.54 -0.80 -12.07
N ASP A 99 2.73 -0.36 -12.48
CA ASP A 99 3.98 -1.03 -12.17
C ASP A 99 4.76 -0.24 -11.12
N LEU A 100 4.75 -0.73 -9.88
CA LEU A 100 5.50 -0.21 -8.73
C LEU A 100 6.65 -1.17 -8.34
N SER A 101 7.09 -2.02 -9.25
CA SER A 101 8.19 -2.94 -8.97
C SER A 101 9.41 -2.16 -8.47
N LYS A 102 10.03 -2.65 -7.37
CA LYS A 102 11.20 -2.02 -6.73
C LYS A 102 10.98 -0.58 -6.22
N ALA A 103 9.74 -0.09 -6.17
CA ALA A 103 9.45 1.24 -5.62
C ALA A 103 9.70 1.29 -4.10
N ASN A 104 10.11 2.46 -3.61
CA ASN A 104 10.23 2.74 -2.18
C ASN A 104 8.95 3.42 -1.67
N LEU A 105 8.08 2.65 -1.02
CA LEU A 105 6.81 3.10 -0.43
C LEU A 105 6.88 3.19 1.10
N ARG A 106 8.08 3.21 1.68
CA ARG A 106 8.24 3.24 3.14
C ARG A 106 7.47 4.39 3.76
N LYS A 107 6.66 4.06 4.79
CA LYS A 107 5.86 5.06 5.54
C LYS A 107 4.85 5.83 4.67
N ALA A 108 4.55 5.37 3.45
CA ALA A 108 3.50 5.96 2.62
C ALA A 108 2.12 5.72 3.24
N ASP A 109 1.20 6.63 2.97
CA ASP A 109 -0.22 6.49 3.32
C ASP A 109 -0.98 6.03 2.08
N LEU A 110 -1.34 4.75 2.05
CA LEU A 110 -1.95 4.06 0.91
C LEU A 110 -3.40 3.66 1.19
N ARG A 111 -4.00 4.19 2.25
CA ARG A 111 -5.33 3.79 2.68
C ARG A 111 -6.37 3.93 1.59
N ASN A 112 -7.24 2.91 1.47
CA ASN A 112 -8.34 2.87 0.52
C ASN A 112 -7.88 3.03 -0.95
N CYS A 113 -6.68 2.61 -1.30
CA CYS A 113 -6.22 2.53 -2.68
C CYS A 113 -6.76 1.26 -3.36
N ASP A 114 -6.91 1.34 -4.67
CA ASP A 114 -7.16 0.19 -5.52
C ASP A 114 -5.85 -0.25 -6.17
N PHE A 115 -5.35 -1.41 -5.75
CA PHE A 115 -4.15 -2.05 -6.26
C PHE A 115 -4.46 -3.32 -7.09
N THR A 116 -5.65 -3.40 -7.67
CA THR A 116 -6.03 -4.54 -8.50
C THR A 116 -5.00 -4.76 -9.63
N GLU A 117 -4.46 -5.99 -9.69
CA GLU A 117 -3.46 -6.41 -10.69
C GLU A 117 -2.21 -5.51 -10.77
N THR A 118 -1.90 -4.82 -9.68
CA THR A 118 -0.71 -3.96 -9.57
C THR A 118 0.55 -4.81 -9.37
N LYS A 119 1.66 -4.43 -10.00
CA LYS A 119 2.96 -5.04 -9.76
C LYS A 119 3.68 -4.30 -8.63
N LEU A 120 4.01 -5.05 -7.58
CA LEU A 120 4.74 -4.60 -6.38
C LEU A 120 5.96 -5.49 -6.11
N GLU A 121 6.44 -6.23 -7.13
CA GLU A 121 7.58 -7.12 -6.98
C GLU A 121 8.79 -6.38 -6.42
N SER A 122 9.33 -6.91 -5.30
CA SER A 122 10.48 -6.31 -4.60
C SER A 122 10.29 -4.86 -4.12
N ALA A 123 9.05 -4.36 -4.05
CA ALA A 123 8.77 -3.04 -3.50
C ALA A 123 9.00 -3.01 -1.97
N ASP A 124 9.41 -1.87 -1.44
CA ASP A 124 9.54 -1.66 0.01
C ASP A 124 8.36 -0.85 0.56
N LEU A 125 7.39 -1.55 1.17
CA LEU A 125 6.20 -1.00 1.82
C LEU A 125 6.37 -0.92 3.34
N SER A 126 7.57 -1.11 3.87
CA SER A 126 7.78 -1.16 5.32
C SER A 126 7.22 0.07 6.02
N GLU A 127 6.49 -0.14 7.11
CA GLU A 127 5.84 0.90 7.91
C GLU A 127 4.77 1.74 7.15
N ALA A 128 4.33 1.32 5.96
CA ALA A 128 3.24 1.95 5.22
C ALA A 128 1.87 1.58 5.82
N ASP A 129 0.84 2.37 5.50
CA ASP A 129 -0.54 2.10 5.89
C ASP A 129 -1.37 1.74 4.66
N LEU A 130 -1.75 0.48 4.53
CA LEU A 130 -2.57 -0.08 3.47
C LEU A 130 -3.99 -0.44 3.95
N SER A 131 -4.45 0.12 5.06
CA SER A 131 -5.77 -0.21 5.59
C SER A 131 -6.88 -0.02 4.55
N GLY A 132 -7.74 -1.03 4.40
CA GLY A 132 -8.85 -0.99 3.47
C GLY A 132 -8.47 -0.99 1.99
N THR A 133 -7.25 -1.40 1.62
CA THR A 133 -6.84 -1.50 0.22
C THR A 133 -7.38 -2.78 -0.42
N GLU A 134 -7.58 -2.71 -1.75
CA GLU A 134 -7.89 -3.86 -2.59
C GLU A 134 -6.62 -4.27 -3.35
N LEU A 135 -6.13 -5.50 -3.11
CA LEU A 135 -4.93 -6.08 -3.74
C LEU A 135 -5.28 -7.34 -4.56
N PHE A 136 -6.47 -7.35 -5.17
CA PHE A 136 -6.90 -8.46 -6.00
C PHE A 136 -5.89 -8.71 -7.14
N ARG A 137 -5.37 -9.95 -7.21
CA ARG A 137 -4.34 -10.39 -8.16
C ARG A 137 -3.06 -9.54 -8.18
N GLY A 138 -2.80 -8.76 -7.14
CA GLY A 138 -1.54 -7.99 -7.02
C GLY A 138 -0.33 -8.92 -6.96
N ASP A 139 0.77 -8.50 -7.57
CA ASP A 139 2.05 -9.23 -7.52
C ASP A 139 2.97 -8.62 -6.47
N LEU A 140 3.02 -9.22 -5.29
CA LEU A 140 3.85 -8.78 -4.16
C LEU A 140 5.07 -9.71 -3.94
N ARG A 141 5.52 -10.43 -4.96
CA ARG A 141 6.68 -11.32 -4.81
C ARG A 141 7.88 -10.56 -4.23
N SER A 142 8.47 -11.14 -3.19
CA SER A 142 9.62 -10.57 -2.50
C SER A 142 9.41 -9.14 -1.99
N ALA A 143 8.19 -8.66 -1.88
CA ALA A 143 7.90 -7.34 -1.33
C ALA A 143 8.20 -7.30 0.18
N LYS A 144 8.65 -6.14 0.66
CA LYS A 144 8.92 -5.90 2.08
C LYS A 144 7.74 -5.17 2.70
N LEU A 145 7.01 -5.87 3.57
CA LEU A 145 5.86 -5.33 4.29
C LEU A 145 6.10 -5.30 5.82
N HIS A 146 7.34 -5.20 6.23
CA HIS A 146 7.71 -5.20 7.64
C HIS A 146 7.03 -4.06 8.41
N LYS A 147 6.33 -4.38 9.51
CA LYS A 147 5.57 -3.43 10.33
C LYS A 147 4.54 -2.60 9.55
N THR A 148 4.00 -3.12 8.48
CA THR A 148 2.96 -2.49 7.66
C THR A 148 1.60 -2.64 8.32
N ILE A 149 0.71 -1.66 8.16
CA ILE A 149 -0.68 -1.75 8.59
C ILE A 149 -1.53 -2.19 7.41
N LEU A 150 -2.18 -3.36 7.52
CA LEU A 150 -2.99 -3.98 6.46
C LEU A 150 -4.41 -4.33 6.97
N ARG A 151 -4.93 -3.57 7.92
CA ARG A 151 -6.25 -3.83 8.48
C ARG A 151 -7.35 -3.81 7.43
N GLY A 152 -8.11 -4.89 7.35
CA GLY A 152 -9.22 -5.02 6.40
C GLY A 152 -8.78 -5.00 4.93
N THR A 153 -7.53 -5.25 4.64
CA THR A 153 -7.00 -5.37 3.28
C THR A 153 -7.49 -6.66 2.63
N VAL A 154 -7.87 -6.59 1.35
CA VAL A 154 -8.28 -7.76 0.56
C VAL A 154 -7.10 -8.22 -0.32
N LEU A 155 -6.60 -9.44 -0.04
CA LEU A 155 -5.44 -10.04 -0.71
C LEU A 155 -5.84 -11.25 -1.58
N ARG A 156 -7.06 -11.24 -2.12
CA ARG A 156 -7.56 -12.36 -2.91
C ARG A 156 -6.75 -12.57 -4.19
N GLN A 157 -6.30 -13.81 -4.41
CA GLN A 157 -5.50 -14.22 -5.57
C GLN A 157 -4.17 -13.44 -5.73
N ALA A 158 -3.74 -12.70 -4.72
CA ALA A 158 -2.45 -12.02 -4.76
C ALA A 158 -1.29 -13.04 -4.75
N ASN A 159 -0.20 -12.71 -5.44
CA ASN A 159 1.02 -13.49 -5.42
C ASN A 159 1.95 -12.95 -4.32
N LEU A 160 2.05 -13.69 -3.22
CA LEU A 160 2.80 -13.28 -2.02
C LEU A 160 4.13 -14.01 -1.86
N ARG A 161 4.58 -14.80 -2.84
CA ARG A 161 5.75 -15.66 -2.70
C ARG A 161 6.99 -14.86 -2.25
N GLY A 162 7.56 -15.26 -1.11
CA GLY A 162 8.74 -14.61 -0.52
C GLY A 162 8.49 -13.22 0.06
N ALA A 163 7.23 -12.78 0.17
CA ALA A 163 6.90 -11.51 0.82
C ALA A 163 7.16 -11.57 2.33
N ASP A 164 7.59 -10.44 2.91
CA ASP A 164 7.92 -10.32 4.33
C ASP A 164 6.92 -9.42 5.06
N PHE A 165 5.99 -10.03 5.79
CA PHE A 165 4.99 -9.36 6.63
C PHE A 165 5.39 -9.33 8.12
N SER A 166 6.66 -9.53 8.45
CA SER A 166 7.08 -9.61 9.84
C SER A 166 6.69 -8.37 10.64
N GLY A 167 6.03 -8.58 11.78
CA GLY A 167 5.55 -7.53 12.66
C GLY A 167 4.41 -6.66 12.11
N SER A 168 3.75 -7.07 11.01
CA SER A 168 2.63 -6.33 10.40
C SER A 168 1.32 -6.53 11.14
N ASP A 169 0.44 -5.53 11.03
CA ASP A 169 -0.94 -5.60 11.50
C ASP A 169 -1.86 -6.06 10.35
N LEU A 170 -2.22 -7.34 10.38
CA LEU A 170 -3.08 -8.00 9.39
C LEU A 170 -4.49 -8.27 9.95
N ALA A 171 -4.88 -7.60 11.02
CA ALA A 171 -6.18 -7.79 11.62
C ALA A 171 -7.30 -7.53 10.59
N LEU A 172 -8.28 -8.45 10.56
CA LEU A 172 -9.40 -8.40 9.61
C LEU A 172 -9.00 -8.51 8.12
N ALA A 173 -7.74 -8.75 7.79
CA ALA A 173 -7.31 -8.95 6.41
C ALA A 173 -7.91 -10.23 5.82
N SER A 174 -8.16 -10.23 4.52
CA SER A 174 -8.73 -11.37 3.80
C SER A 174 -7.72 -12.00 2.86
N PHE A 175 -7.27 -13.21 3.20
CA PHE A 175 -6.38 -14.05 2.42
C PHE A 175 -7.19 -15.18 1.78
N ARG A 176 -7.52 -15.05 0.51
CA ARG A 176 -8.27 -16.09 -0.21
C ARG A 176 -7.57 -16.46 -1.50
N GLU A 177 -7.57 -17.76 -1.82
CA GLU A 177 -7.01 -18.30 -3.05
C GLU A 177 -5.55 -17.88 -3.27
N ILE A 178 -4.73 -17.88 -2.21
CA ILE A 178 -3.33 -17.46 -2.23
C ILE A 178 -2.40 -18.62 -1.91
N ASP A 179 -1.14 -18.46 -2.30
CA ASP A 179 -0.01 -19.28 -1.91
C ASP A 179 0.81 -18.55 -0.86
N LEU A 180 1.01 -19.17 0.29
CA LEU A 180 1.82 -18.63 1.39
C LEU A 180 3.25 -19.22 1.41
N THR A 181 3.69 -19.84 0.33
CA THR A 181 5.04 -20.40 0.23
C THR A 181 6.08 -19.31 0.41
N ASP A 182 7.04 -19.54 1.31
CA ASP A 182 8.13 -18.63 1.66
C ASP A 182 7.67 -17.25 2.20
N VAL A 183 6.39 -17.11 2.59
CA VAL A 183 5.89 -15.87 3.22
C VAL A 183 6.32 -15.84 4.68
N LYS A 184 6.90 -14.70 5.12
CA LYS A 184 7.27 -14.47 6.51
C LYS A 184 6.17 -13.75 7.26
N LEU A 185 5.76 -14.30 8.41
CA LEU A 185 4.68 -13.78 9.26
C LEU A 185 5.11 -13.64 10.73
N GLU A 186 6.42 -13.68 11.02
CA GLU A 186 6.91 -13.62 12.39
C GLU A 186 6.44 -12.34 13.09
N GLY A 187 5.71 -12.50 14.20
CA GLY A 187 5.18 -11.38 14.98
C GLY A 187 4.07 -10.57 14.30
N ALA A 188 3.50 -11.07 13.20
CA ALA A 188 2.33 -10.44 12.57
C ALA A 188 1.06 -10.66 13.41
N ASP A 189 0.21 -9.62 13.49
CA ASP A 189 -1.12 -9.72 14.12
C ASP A 189 -2.16 -10.16 13.07
N LEU A 190 -2.65 -11.39 13.22
CA LEU A 190 -3.65 -12.00 12.34
C LEU A 190 -5.05 -12.06 13.00
N LYS A 191 -5.30 -11.22 13.99
CA LYS A 191 -6.57 -11.22 14.71
C LYS A 191 -7.74 -11.03 13.75
N ASP A 192 -8.69 -11.98 13.80
CA ASP A 192 -9.88 -11.99 12.97
C ASP A 192 -9.60 -11.95 11.44
N ALA A 193 -8.37 -12.28 11.02
CA ALA A 193 -8.05 -12.42 9.59
C ALA A 193 -8.75 -13.65 8.99
N VAL A 194 -9.25 -13.50 7.77
CA VAL A 194 -9.89 -14.58 7.02
C VAL A 194 -8.87 -15.26 6.12
N ILE A 195 -8.50 -16.50 6.46
CA ILE A 195 -7.53 -17.30 5.69
C ILE A 195 -8.29 -18.52 5.13
N ARG A 196 -8.56 -18.55 3.83
CA ARG A 196 -9.31 -19.62 3.15
C ARG A 196 -8.71 -19.94 1.78
N ASP A 197 -8.94 -21.18 1.34
CA ASP A 197 -8.58 -21.65 0.00
C ASP A 197 -7.08 -21.42 -0.30
N ILE A 198 -6.23 -21.73 0.70
CA ILE A 198 -4.78 -21.63 0.56
C ILE A 198 -4.30 -22.68 -0.44
N ARG A 199 -3.65 -22.24 -1.51
CA ARG A 199 -3.00 -23.12 -2.48
C ARG A 199 -1.66 -23.58 -1.89
N LYS A 200 -1.41 -24.89 -1.91
CA LYS A 200 -0.08 -25.45 -1.66
C LYS A 200 0.55 -25.69 -3.03
N SER A 201 1.66 -25.06 -3.31
CA SER A 201 2.50 -25.41 -4.48
C SER A 201 3.07 -26.82 -4.35
#